data_918d8ee83bc05297c9d34e40efb5b0d1
#
_entry.id   918d8ee83bc05297c9d34e40efb5b0d1
#
_cell.length_a   1.000
_cell.length_b   1.000
_cell.length_c   1.000
_cell.angle_alpha   90.00
_cell.angle_beta   90.00
_cell.angle_gamma   90.00
#
_symmetry.space_group_name_H-M   'P 1'
#
loop_
_entity.id
_entity.type
_entity.pdbx_description
1 polymer ?
#
loop_
_entity_poly.entity_id
_entity_poly.type
_entity_poly.pdbx_seq_one_letter_code
_entity_poly.pdbx_strand_id
1 'polypeptide(L)'
;MTLPPIQFGLETEYGVFRDGEGEVDVVAESIALVRSATEPGVWMCWDYAEEDPHVDMRGFRVSELRQDTDEANYVEQDAHRELSFVEIKSDLVLGNGARFYNDHAHPEYCTPECQSLDELVVHDRAGERILMACARHLSEQRGVKTRVYKNNTDFCGHSYGCHENYLIPRLLAWEKLTAGIMAFLVTRQIFAGSGKFAIETEDKFLAPDFQISQRSDFFTELQSVDTMQRRPIINTRDEPHANPKRYRRFHVIVGDANMSPFATRLKVGATALVLEALARDPGREYPELADPLLALTAISRDAKFRWEVPLESGRPATALEIQRAYLTAVRDLCDLDSPQQAALVADWEAVLNDLETDFKRCRNRLDWVAKLCLVRDFQAAQKLSTDSPWLQSLDLEYHRLDTQEGLYYGLEQSGVMLGVPEEVKVRRAVTEPPVSTRAYVRGKLIQRFADFVVAAQWDHLTLQGSTGPIKISLLDLFAPPEILRYGKVIQAARGPDDLRTIGTVMT
;
A
#
# COMPACT_ATOMS: atom_id res chain seq x y z
N MET A 1 -8.50 -28.97 -0.86
CA MET A 1 -9.26 -27.94 -1.60
C MET A 1 -8.24 -27.03 -2.24
N THR A 2 -8.21 -26.86 -3.56
CA THR A 2 -7.33 -25.91 -4.21
C THR A 2 -7.83 -24.51 -3.89
N LEU A 3 -7.03 -23.73 -3.16
CA LEU A 3 -7.34 -22.33 -2.90
C LEU A 3 -7.14 -21.53 -4.20
N PRO A 4 -8.01 -20.56 -4.50
CA PRO A 4 -7.72 -19.63 -5.58
C PRO A 4 -6.43 -18.85 -5.28
N PRO A 5 -5.64 -18.48 -6.29
CA PRO A 5 -4.47 -17.66 -6.07
C PRO A 5 -4.86 -16.34 -5.40
N ILE A 6 -4.09 -15.93 -4.41
CA ILE A 6 -4.32 -14.65 -3.71
C ILE A 6 -4.03 -13.52 -4.69
N GLN A 7 -4.99 -12.61 -4.84
CA GLN A 7 -4.78 -11.33 -5.50
C GLN A 7 -4.49 -10.26 -4.46
N PHE A 8 -3.68 -9.31 -4.81
CA PHE A 8 -3.25 -8.25 -3.91
C PHE A 8 -3.12 -6.90 -4.63
N GLY A 9 -3.12 -5.83 -3.84
CA GLY A 9 -2.89 -4.47 -4.26
C GLY A 9 -2.35 -3.63 -3.12
N LEU A 10 -1.75 -2.49 -3.46
CA LEU A 10 -1.24 -1.49 -2.53
C LEU A 10 -2.01 -0.18 -2.70
N GLU A 11 -2.28 0.47 -1.58
CA GLU A 11 -2.78 1.85 -1.48
C GLU A 11 -1.66 2.65 -0.82
N THR A 12 -1.07 3.60 -1.53
CA THR A 12 0.03 4.41 -1.01
C THR A 12 -0.34 5.88 -1.05
N GLU A 13 -0.33 6.50 0.13
CA GLU A 13 -0.44 7.92 0.31
C GLU A 13 0.95 8.57 0.25
N TYR A 14 1.03 9.78 -0.26
CA TYR A 14 2.29 10.49 -0.47
C TYR A 14 2.28 11.85 0.19
N GLY A 15 3.43 12.24 0.75
CA GLY A 15 3.64 13.61 1.21
C GLY A 15 3.86 14.57 0.05
N VAL A 16 3.29 15.77 0.13
CA VAL A 16 3.48 16.86 -0.85
C VAL A 16 4.08 18.06 -0.16
N PHE A 17 5.09 18.64 -0.77
CA PHE A 17 5.72 19.87 -0.28
C PHE A 17 5.89 20.86 -1.42
N ARG A 18 5.48 22.12 -1.20
CA ARG A 18 5.68 23.23 -2.11
C ARG A 18 6.74 24.17 -1.57
N ASP A 19 7.74 24.51 -2.37
CA ASP A 19 8.71 25.54 -2.02
C ASP A 19 8.01 26.92 -1.92
N GLY A 20 8.48 27.76 -1.01
CA GLY A 20 7.97 29.12 -0.83
C GLY A 20 7.73 29.48 0.63
N GLU A 21 7.44 30.76 0.88
CA GLU A 21 7.10 31.29 2.20
C GLU A 21 5.57 31.32 2.37
N GLY A 22 5.09 31.07 3.58
CA GLY A 22 3.69 31.17 3.97
C GLY A 22 3.06 29.83 4.37
N GLU A 23 1.87 29.90 4.92
CA GLU A 23 1.06 28.75 5.33
C GLU A 23 0.61 27.98 4.09
N VAL A 24 0.74 26.66 4.14
CA VAL A 24 0.40 25.75 3.03
C VAL A 24 -0.88 25.02 3.37
N ASP A 25 -1.89 25.16 2.53
CA ASP A 25 -3.09 24.33 2.58
C ASP A 25 -2.78 22.95 1.97
N VAL A 26 -2.51 21.98 2.82
CA VAL A 26 -2.08 20.63 2.41
C VAL A 26 -3.14 19.89 1.57
N VAL A 27 -4.43 20.13 1.85
CA VAL A 27 -5.54 19.53 1.08
C VAL A 27 -5.58 20.13 -0.33
N ALA A 28 -5.45 21.46 -0.44
CA ALA A 28 -5.40 22.13 -1.74
C ALA A 28 -4.18 21.71 -2.57
N GLU A 29 -3.03 21.50 -1.93
CA GLU A 29 -1.83 21.01 -2.61
C GLU A 29 -2.00 19.57 -3.11
N SER A 30 -2.61 18.69 -2.31
CA SER A 30 -2.93 17.31 -2.70
C SER A 30 -3.90 17.30 -3.89
N ILE A 31 -5.01 18.02 -3.81
CA ILE A 31 -5.99 18.17 -4.92
C ILE A 31 -5.29 18.70 -6.18
N ALA A 32 -4.46 19.72 -6.06
CA ALA A 32 -3.76 20.31 -7.20
C ALA A 32 -2.78 19.32 -7.84
N LEU A 33 -2.07 18.52 -7.03
CA LEU A 33 -1.18 17.49 -7.53
C LEU A 33 -1.95 16.42 -8.30
N VAL A 34 -3.04 15.88 -7.72
CA VAL A 34 -3.88 14.87 -8.39
C VAL A 34 -4.41 15.41 -9.71
N ARG A 35 -4.97 16.63 -9.71
CA ARG A 35 -5.54 17.28 -10.91
C ARG A 35 -4.51 17.65 -11.98
N SER A 36 -3.23 17.60 -11.65
CA SER A 36 -2.15 17.81 -12.62
C SER A 36 -1.78 16.56 -13.41
N ALA A 37 -2.43 15.42 -13.17
CA ALA A 37 -2.22 14.19 -13.93
C ALA A 37 -2.58 14.38 -15.41
N THR A 38 -1.71 13.85 -16.28
CA THR A 38 -1.86 13.92 -17.74
C THR A 38 -2.13 12.56 -18.36
N GLU A 39 -2.08 11.51 -17.56
CA GLU A 39 -2.30 10.13 -17.99
C GLU A 39 -3.78 9.93 -18.41
N PRO A 40 -4.01 9.09 -19.44
CA PRO A 40 -5.37 8.77 -19.86
C PRO A 40 -6.18 8.11 -18.75
N GLY A 41 -7.36 8.65 -18.48
CA GLY A 41 -8.25 8.14 -17.44
C GLY A 41 -9.61 8.83 -17.48
N VAL A 42 -10.45 8.53 -16.49
CA VAL A 42 -11.77 9.14 -16.31
C VAL A 42 -11.84 9.80 -14.95
N TRP A 43 -12.14 11.10 -14.96
CA TRP A 43 -12.21 11.92 -13.76
C TRP A 43 -13.57 11.84 -13.08
N MET A 44 -13.58 11.87 -11.75
CA MET A 44 -14.78 12.05 -10.91
C MET A 44 -15.92 11.07 -11.22
N CYS A 45 -15.58 9.85 -11.61
CA CYS A 45 -16.56 8.80 -11.94
C CYS A 45 -16.62 7.69 -10.89
N TRP A 46 -15.90 7.82 -9.75
CA TRP A 46 -15.92 6.78 -8.73
C TRP A 46 -17.30 6.65 -8.07
N ASP A 47 -17.78 5.41 -7.98
CA ASP A 47 -19.10 5.10 -7.42
C ASP A 47 -19.00 4.81 -5.92
N TYR A 48 -19.26 5.83 -5.11
CA TYR A 48 -19.28 5.74 -3.66
C TYR A 48 -20.60 5.16 -3.11
N ALA A 49 -21.62 4.96 -3.93
CA ALA A 49 -22.96 4.57 -3.47
C ALA A 49 -23.01 3.15 -2.87
N GLU A 50 -22.08 2.29 -3.27
CA GLU A 50 -21.99 0.91 -2.78
C GLU A 50 -20.99 0.74 -1.63
N GLU A 51 -20.31 1.81 -1.20
CA GLU A 51 -19.38 1.78 -0.06
C GLU A 51 -20.12 2.00 1.26
N ASP A 52 -19.84 1.13 2.24
CA ASP A 52 -20.43 1.22 3.59
C ASP A 52 -19.37 0.96 4.67
N PRO A 53 -18.55 1.98 4.99
CA PRO A 53 -17.43 1.83 5.92
C PRO A 53 -17.84 1.52 7.36
N HIS A 54 -19.15 1.56 7.67
CA HIS A 54 -19.65 1.27 9.01
C HIS A 54 -19.88 -0.22 9.28
N VAL A 55 -19.85 -1.07 8.25
CA VAL A 55 -20.06 -2.51 8.40
C VAL A 55 -18.76 -3.20 8.76
N ASP A 56 -18.74 -3.83 9.94
CA ASP A 56 -17.61 -4.62 10.41
C ASP A 56 -17.79 -6.10 10.05
N MET A 57 -16.77 -6.72 9.46
CA MET A 57 -16.82 -8.13 9.04
C MET A 57 -16.94 -9.12 10.21
N ARG A 58 -16.84 -8.65 11.46
CA ARG A 58 -17.17 -9.42 12.67
C ARG A 58 -18.68 -9.50 12.95
N GLY A 59 -19.52 -8.88 12.09
CA GLY A 59 -20.97 -9.04 12.10
C GLY A 59 -21.75 -7.95 12.84
N PHE A 60 -21.17 -6.80 13.10
CA PHE A 60 -21.86 -5.64 13.67
C PHE A 60 -21.67 -4.39 12.81
N ARG A 61 -22.39 -3.33 13.15
CA ARG A 61 -22.30 -2.02 12.50
C ARG A 61 -21.94 -0.97 13.55
N VAL A 62 -20.98 -0.13 13.25
CA VAL A 62 -20.65 1.03 14.10
C VAL A 62 -21.60 2.19 13.77
N SER A 63 -21.94 2.99 14.78
CA SER A 63 -22.81 4.16 14.60
C SER A 63 -22.08 5.35 13.99
N GLU A 64 -20.79 5.49 14.30
CA GLU A 64 -19.94 6.61 13.90
C GLU A 64 -18.52 6.10 13.62
N LEU A 65 -17.87 6.67 12.63
CA LEU A 65 -16.41 6.54 12.43
C LEU A 65 -15.75 7.66 13.24
N ARG A 66 -14.66 7.32 13.93
CA ARG A 66 -13.91 8.30 14.72
C ARG A 66 -12.89 8.97 13.82
N GLN A 67 -12.97 10.28 13.76
CA GLN A 67 -12.00 11.15 13.09
C GLN A 67 -10.99 11.65 14.11
N ASP A 68 -9.74 11.87 13.72
CA ASP A 68 -8.83 12.61 14.57
C ASP A 68 -9.17 14.10 14.59
N THR A 69 -8.58 14.84 15.54
CA THR A 69 -8.90 16.27 15.73
C THR A 69 -8.48 17.11 14.55
N ASP A 70 -7.37 16.75 13.92
CA ASP A 70 -6.86 17.52 12.79
C ASP A 70 -7.68 17.22 11.52
N GLU A 71 -8.20 15.99 11.38
CA GLU A 71 -9.13 15.67 10.30
C GLU A 71 -10.49 16.38 10.49
N ALA A 72 -10.97 16.49 11.71
CA ALA A 72 -12.16 17.30 12.00
C ALA A 72 -11.95 18.77 11.56
N ASN A 73 -10.75 19.32 11.75
CA ASN A 73 -10.37 20.64 11.26
C ASN A 73 -10.36 20.68 9.73
N TYR A 74 -9.88 19.64 9.03
CA TYR A 74 -9.95 19.56 7.57
C TYR A 74 -11.39 19.49 7.06
N VAL A 75 -12.25 18.71 7.72
CA VAL A 75 -13.69 18.65 7.39
C VAL A 75 -14.35 20.03 7.53
N GLU A 76 -14.02 20.79 8.60
CA GLU A 76 -14.50 22.14 8.78
C GLU A 76 -13.96 23.10 7.70
N GLN A 77 -12.68 23.01 7.38
CA GLN A 77 -12.07 23.77 6.28
C GLN A 77 -12.66 23.39 4.93
N ASP A 78 -12.90 22.11 4.67
CA ASP A 78 -13.50 21.61 3.44
C ASP A 78 -14.94 22.07 3.28
N ALA A 79 -15.70 22.23 4.37
CA ALA A 79 -17.03 22.82 4.34
C ALA A 79 -17.02 24.30 3.88
N HIS A 80 -15.89 24.99 4.03
CA HIS A 80 -15.68 26.37 3.55
C HIS A 80 -15.07 26.44 2.14
N ARG A 81 -14.64 25.30 1.58
CA ARG A 81 -14.15 25.21 0.20
C ARG A 81 -15.36 25.17 -0.74
N GLU A 82 -15.61 26.00 -1.55
CA GLU A 82 -16.70 25.95 -2.55
C GLU A 82 -16.54 24.77 -3.54
N LEU A 83 -16.24 23.57 -3.01
CA LEU A 83 -16.03 22.32 -3.75
C LEU A 83 -16.99 21.23 -3.22
N SER A 84 -17.56 20.45 -4.12
CA SER A 84 -18.32 19.25 -3.76
C SER A 84 -17.40 18.13 -3.27
N PHE A 85 -17.94 17.13 -2.56
CA PHE A 85 -17.21 15.93 -2.13
C PHE A 85 -16.42 15.26 -3.26
N VAL A 86 -17.05 15.11 -4.43
CA VAL A 86 -16.41 14.50 -5.61
C VAL A 86 -15.24 15.35 -6.13
N GLU A 87 -15.37 16.68 -6.05
CA GLU A 87 -14.30 17.60 -6.46
C GLU A 87 -13.14 17.60 -5.45
N ILE A 88 -13.42 17.46 -4.16
CA ILE A 88 -12.38 17.29 -3.12
C ILE A 88 -11.64 15.98 -3.33
N LYS A 89 -12.35 14.87 -3.53
CA LYS A 89 -11.73 13.57 -3.81
C LYS A 89 -10.94 13.57 -5.12
N SER A 90 -11.38 14.31 -6.12
CA SER A 90 -10.68 14.43 -7.43
C SER A 90 -10.25 13.09 -8.02
N ASP A 91 -11.10 12.06 -7.90
CA ASP A 91 -10.81 10.71 -8.37
C ASP A 91 -10.45 10.67 -9.86
N LEU A 92 -9.36 10.02 -10.16
CA LEU A 92 -8.94 9.65 -11.52
C LEU A 92 -8.82 8.13 -11.60
N VAL A 93 -9.71 7.49 -12.37
CA VAL A 93 -9.58 6.08 -12.71
C VAL A 93 -8.77 5.96 -13.99
N LEU A 94 -7.57 5.39 -13.86
CA LEU A 94 -6.54 5.38 -14.91
C LEU A 94 -6.74 4.25 -15.93
N GLY A 95 -6.24 4.46 -17.14
CA GLY A 95 -6.23 3.48 -18.20
C GLY A 95 -5.41 2.22 -17.91
N ASN A 96 -4.49 2.26 -16.93
CA ASN A 96 -3.81 1.09 -16.41
C ASN A 96 -4.62 0.31 -15.35
N GLY A 97 -5.85 0.72 -15.09
CA GLY A 97 -6.73 0.08 -14.11
C GLY A 97 -6.53 0.51 -12.66
N ALA A 98 -5.61 1.43 -12.39
CA ALA A 98 -5.36 2.00 -11.07
C ALA A 98 -6.37 3.12 -10.74
N ARG A 99 -6.37 3.53 -9.46
CA ARG A 99 -7.07 4.72 -8.98
C ARG A 99 -6.06 5.70 -8.40
N PHE A 100 -6.22 6.99 -8.72
CA PHE A 100 -5.42 8.08 -8.18
C PHE A 100 -6.34 9.19 -7.73
N TYR A 101 -6.26 9.60 -6.46
CA TYR A 101 -7.21 10.54 -5.89
C TYR A 101 -6.64 11.28 -4.68
N ASN A 102 -7.35 12.29 -4.18
CA ASN A 102 -7.03 12.92 -2.91
C ASN A 102 -7.73 12.16 -1.78
N ASP A 103 -6.97 11.48 -0.92
CA ASP A 103 -7.49 10.93 0.32
C ASP A 103 -7.12 11.85 1.48
N HIS A 104 -8.15 12.52 2.02
CA HIS A 104 -8.01 13.57 3.02
C HIS A 104 -7.04 14.68 2.58
N ALA A 105 -5.81 14.67 3.04
CA ALA A 105 -4.78 15.66 2.72
C ALA A 105 -3.62 15.09 1.88
N HIS A 106 -3.73 13.84 1.41
CA HIS A 106 -2.65 13.16 0.71
C HIS A 106 -3.10 12.66 -0.67
N PRO A 107 -2.29 12.85 -1.73
CA PRO A 107 -2.51 12.15 -2.97
C PRO A 107 -2.26 10.66 -2.75
N GLU A 108 -3.24 9.83 -3.10
CA GLU A 108 -3.16 8.39 -2.94
C GLU A 108 -3.22 7.68 -4.29
N TYR A 109 -2.27 6.78 -4.50
CA TYR A 109 -2.25 5.89 -5.65
C TYR A 109 -2.54 4.46 -5.19
N CYS A 110 -3.68 3.92 -5.67
CA CYS A 110 -4.04 2.52 -5.49
C CYS A 110 -3.64 1.75 -6.74
N THR A 111 -2.76 0.75 -6.59
CA THR A 111 -2.38 -0.10 -7.72
C THR A 111 -3.60 -0.84 -8.28
N PRO A 112 -3.61 -1.22 -9.57
CA PRO A 112 -4.55 -2.22 -10.03
C PRO A 112 -4.34 -3.52 -9.24
N GLU A 113 -5.35 -4.38 -9.22
CA GLU A 113 -5.22 -5.72 -8.65
C GLU A 113 -4.18 -6.52 -9.42
N CYS A 114 -3.23 -7.12 -8.70
CA CYS A 114 -2.15 -7.92 -9.24
C CYS A 114 -2.24 -9.36 -8.75
N GLN A 115 -1.80 -10.32 -9.57
CA GLN A 115 -1.71 -11.72 -9.20
C GLN A 115 -0.26 -12.19 -9.04
N SER A 116 0.69 -11.43 -9.56
CA SER A 116 2.11 -11.69 -9.39
C SER A 116 2.81 -10.53 -8.68
N LEU A 117 3.84 -10.84 -7.91
CA LEU A 117 4.65 -9.84 -7.22
C LEU A 117 5.42 -8.95 -8.20
N ASP A 118 5.76 -9.47 -9.39
CA ASP A 118 6.41 -8.69 -10.44
C ASP A 118 5.47 -7.62 -10.98
N GLU A 119 4.20 -7.98 -11.24
CA GLU A 119 3.18 -6.99 -11.64
C GLU A 119 2.98 -5.93 -10.55
N LEU A 120 2.85 -6.35 -9.27
CA LEU A 120 2.65 -5.42 -8.17
C LEU A 120 3.78 -4.40 -8.05
N VAL A 121 5.03 -4.87 -8.01
CA VAL A 121 6.20 -4.01 -7.88
C VAL A 121 6.32 -3.06 -9.08
N VAL A 122 6.03 -3.54 -10.29
CA VAL A 122 6.04 -2.71 -11.49
C VAL A 122 4.93 -1.65 -11.45
N HIS A 123 3.72 -1.97 -10.97
CA HIS A 123 2.61 -1.01 -10.86
C HIS A 123 2.76 -0.04 -9.68
N ASP A 124 3.37 -0.44 -8.55
CA ASP A 124 3.76 0.46 -7.48
C ASP A 124 4.76 1.51 -7.99
N ARG A 125 5.79 1.07 -8.73
CA ARG A 125 6.77 1.98 -9.36
C ARG A 125 6.14 2.84 -10.47
N ALA A 126 5.13 2.35 -11.18
CA ALA A 126 4.38 3.14 -12.16
C ALA A 126 3.63 4.30 -11.47
N GLY A 127 3.04 4.07 -10.30
CA GLY A 127 2.46 5.13 -9.47
C GLY A 127 3.47 6.23 -9.14
N GLU A 128 4.69 5.86 -8.71
CA GLU A 128 5.75 6.85 -8.46
C GLU A 128 6.08 7.68 -9.72
N ARG A 129 6.09 7.06 -10.92
CA ARG A 129 6.33 7.79 -12.18
C ARG A 129 5.20 8.77 -12.50
N ILE A 130 3.96 8.39 -12.24
CA ILE A 130 2.77 9.25 -12.39
C ILE A 130 2.90 10.46 -11.45
N LEU A 131 3.16 10.25 -10.16
CA LEU A 131 3.31 11.33 -9.20
C LEU A 131 4.47 12.27 -9.53
N MET A 132 5.62 11.73 -9.99
CA MET A 132 6.74 12.56 -10.45
C MET A 132 6.36 13.43 -11.66
N ALA A 133 5.56 12.89 -12.59
CA ALA A 133 5.06 13.65 -13.75
C ALA A 133 4.11 14.76 -13.28
N CYS A 134 3.18 14.45 -12.37
CA CYS A 134 2.28 15.42 -11.76
C CYS A 134 3.05 16.56 -11.06
N ALA A 135 4.02 16.23 -10.21
CA ALA A 135 4.82 17.21 -9.49
C ALA A 135 5.61 18.13 -10.45
N ARG A 136 6.15 17.58 -11.52
CA ARG A 136 6.85 18.36 -12.56
C ARG A 136 5.90 19.29 -13.28
N HIS A 137 4.77 18.77 -13.76
CA HIS A 137 3.78 19.55 -14.47
C HIS A 137 3.23 20.71 -13.61
N LEU A 138 2.89 20.42 -12.35
CA LEU A 138 2.42 21.42 -11.40
C LEU A 138 3.49 22.48 -11.09
N SER A 139 4.75 22.08 -10.96
CA SER A 139 5.88 22.99 -10.77
C SER A 139 6.06 23.95 -11.96
N GLU A 140 5.95 23.43 -13.19
CA GLU A 140 6.03 24.23 -14.43
C GLU A 140 4.88 25.22 -14.53
N GLN A 141 3.66 24.80 -14.21
CA GLN A 141 2.48 25.68 -14.22
C GLN A 141 2.58 26.83 -13.24
N ARG A 142 3.12 26.57 -12.04
CA ARG A 142 3.16 27.53 -10.93
C ARG A 142 4.44 28.36 -10.87
N GLY A 143 5.50 27.92 -11.56
CA GLY A 143 6.84 28.50 -11.42
C GLY A 143 7.47 28.29 -10.04
N VAL A 144 6.94 27.35 -9.24
CA VAL A 144 7.41 27.00 -7.89
C VAL A 144 7.55 25.50 -7.79
N LYS A 145 8.66 25.01 -7.21
CA LYS A 145 8.94 23.56 -7.13
C LYS A 145 7.96 22.87 -6.19
N THR A 146 7.31 21.84 -6.68
CA THR A 146 6.51 20.88 -5.91
C THR A 146 7.30 19.59 -5.79
N ARG A 147 7.46 19.07 -4.57
CA ARG A 147 8.13 17.81 -4.27
C ARG A 147 7.14 16.81 -3.72
N VAL A 148 7.37 15.53 -4.01
CA VAL A 148 6.56 14.43 -3.52
C VAL A 148 7.46 13.43 -2.80
N TYR A 149 6.96 12.89 -1.70
CA TYR A 149 7.69 11.95 -0.84
C TYR A 149 6.87 10.69 -0.59
N LYS A 150 7.51 9.53 -0.72
CA LYS A 150 6.93 8.21 -0.40
C LYS A 150 7.34 7.80 1.02
N ASN A 151 7.03 8.63 1.98
CA ASN A 151 7.24 8.38 3.41
C ASN A 151 5.88 8.25 4.12
N ASN A 152 5.86 8.09 5.44
CA ASN A 152 4.62 7.83 6.19
C ASN A 152 4.41 8.76 7.37
N THR A 153 5.12 9.87 7.47
CA THR A 153 4.96 10.85 8.55
C THR A 153 5.41 12.23 8.11
N ASP A 154 4.77 13.26 8.66
CA ASP A 154 5.18 14.66 8.51
C ASP A 154 6.17 15.11 9.60
N PHE A 155 6.56 14.23 10.52
CA PHE A 155 7.34 14.51 11.73
C PHE A 155 6.68 15.52 12.69
N CYS A 156 5.38 15.73 12.56
CA CYS A 156 4.57 16.60 13.40
C CYS A 156 3.46 15.86 14.15
N GLY A 157 3.52 14.55 14.16
CA GLY A 157 2.56 13.68 14.84
C GLY A 157 1.45 13.13 13.94
N HIS A 158 1.52 13.35 12.62
CA HIS A 158 0.59 12.76 11.67
C HIS A 158 1.26 11.64 10.88
N SER A 159 0.49 10.60 10.62
CA SER A 159 0.92 9.48 9.79
C SER A 159 -0.06 9.22 8.68
N TYR A 160 0.46 8.95 7.50
CA TYR A 160 -0.29 8.56 6.32
C TYR A 160 0.12 7.17 5.82
N GLY A 161 -0.72 6.55 4.99
CA GLY A 161 -0.77 5.12 4.80
C GLY A 161 0.12 4.54 3.71
N CYS A 162 0.41 3.26 3.91
CA CYS A 162 0.70 2.31 2.86
C CYS A 162 -0.05 1.02 3.22
N HIS A 163 -1.24 0.86 2.66
CA HIS A 163 -2.12 -0.25 2.99
C HIS A 163 -1.95 -1.40 2.00
N GLU A 164 -2.12 -2.60 2.50
CA GLU A 164 -2.04 -3.81 1.70
C GLU A 164 -3.41 -4.49 1.66
N ASN A 165 -3.83 -4.89 0.47
CA ASN A 165 -5.09 -5.58 0.26
C ASN A 165 -4.85 -6.98 -0.28
N TYR A 166 -5.50 -7.97 0.33
CA TYR A 166 -5.43 -9.37 -0.09
C TYR A 166 -6.83 -9.92 -0.23
N LEU A 167 -7.13 -10.52 -1.37
CA LEU A 167 -8.39 -11.22 -1.59
C LEU A 167 -8.28 -12.64 -1.02
N ILE A 168 -9.06 -12.93 0.02
CA ILE A 168 -9.05 -14.21 0.71
C ILE A 168 -10.43 -14.90 0.69
N PRO A 169 -10.49 -16.25 0.74
CA PRO A 169 -11.75 -16.96 0.83
C PRO A 169 -12.51 -16.66 2.12
N ARG A 170 -13.82 -16.42 2.04
CA ARG A 170 -14.68 -16.17 3.22
C ARG A 170 -14.84 -17.39 4.15
N LEU A 171 -14.50 -18.58 3.66
CA LEU A 171 -14.57 -19.82 4.45
C LEU A 171 -13.57 -19.85 5.61
N LEU A 172 -12.48 -19.10 5.55
CA LEU A 172 -11.53 -18.99 6.65
C LEU A 172 -12.14 -18.16 7.79
N ALA A 173 -12.27 -18.75 8.99
CA ALA A 173 -12.83 -18.05 10.16
C ALA A 173 -11.98 -16.82 10.49
N TRP A 174 -12.64 -15.68 10.67
CA TRP A 174 -11.96 -14.38 10.87
C TRP A 174 -11.06 -14.38 12.10
N GLU A 175 -11.57 -14.92 13.22
CA GLU A 175 -10.86 -14.96 14.48
C GLU A 175 -9.57 -15.79 14.38
N LYS A 176 -9.64 -16.92 13.66
CA LYS A 176 -8.47 -17.78 13.44
C LYS A 176 -7.44 -17.12 12.54
N LEU A 177 -7.91 -16.44 11.48
CA LEU A 177 -7.05 -15.69 10.59
C LEU A 177 -6.30 -14.60 11.34
N THR A 178 -7.02 -13.75 12.09
CA THR A 178 -6.41 -12.60 12.77
C THR A 178 -5.52 -13.01 13.93
N ALA A 179 -5.89 -14.00 14.70
CA ALA A 179 -5.02 -14.57 15.74
C ALA A 179 -3.75 -15.18 15.13
N GLY A 180 -3.90 -15.97 14.08
CA GLY A 180 -2.78 -16.66 13.46
C GLY A 180 -1.79 -15.74 12.72
N ILE A 181 -2.22 -14.57 12.22
CA ILE A 181 -1.34 -13.68 11.45
C ILE A 181 -0.77 -12.52 12.29
N MET A 182 -1.32 -12.23 13.46
CA MET A 182 -0.99 -11.02 14.23
C MET A 182 0.49 -10.92 14.55
N ALA A 183 1.10 -11.96 15.09
CA ALA A 183 2.52 -11.94 15.43
C ALA A 183 3.42 -11.81 14.19
N PHE A 184 3.01 -12.36 13.04
CA PHE A 184 3.70 -12.15 11.78
C PHE A 184 3.68 -10.69 11.37
N LEU A 185 2.51 -10.03 11.36
CA LEU A 185 2.35 -8.64 10.95
C LEU A 185 3.16 -7.69 11.84
N VAL A 186 3.17 -7.92 13.15
CA VAL A 186 3.94 -7.12 14.11
C VAL A 186 5.45 -7.27 13.91
N THR A 187 5.92 -8.50 13.72
CA THR A 187 7.37 -8.78 13.68
C THR A 187 7.98 -8.60 12.29
N ARG A 188 7.21 -8.63 11.20
CA ARG A 188 7.72 -8.47 9.82
C ARG A 188 8.35 -7.09 9.57
N GLN A 189 8.13 -6.09 10.43
CA GLN A 189 8.78 -4.78 10.31
C GLN A 189 10.32 -4.87 10.27
N ILE A 190 10.93 -5.93 10.81
CA ILE A 190 12.39 -6.14 10.74
C ILE A 190 12.90 -6.25 9.30
N PHE A 191 12.04 -6.57 8.32
CA PHE A 191 12.37 -6.55 6.89
C PHE A 191 11.47 -5.63 6.06
N ALA A 192 10.34 -5.18 6.60
CA ALA A 192 9.36 -4.35 5.89
C ALA A 192 9.38 -2.87 6.33
N GLY A 193 10.08 -2.53 7.39
CA GLY A 193 10.19 -1.15 7.87
C GLY A 193 11.01 -0.27 6.94
N SER A 194 10.67 1.02 6.89
CA SER A 194 11.33 2.02 6.04
C SER A 194 12.28 2.93 6.81
N GLY A 195 12.34 2.78 8.13
CA GLY A 195 13.22 3.55 9.01
C GLY A 195 12.79 5.00 9.25
N LYS A 196 13.03 5.50 10.44
CA LYS A 196 12.75 6.89 10.81
C LYS A 196 13.77 7.39 11.83
N PHE A 197 14.33 8.60 11.62
CA PHE A 197 15.18 9.31 12.58
C PHE A 197 14.37 10.22 13.48
N ALA A 198 13.33 9.67 14.11
CA ALA A 198 12.50 10.32 15.08
C ALA A 198 11.70 9.30 15.89
N ILE A 199 11.34 9.64 17.12
CA ILE A 199 10.30 9.00 17.90
C ILE A 199 9.19 10.03 18.09
N GLU A 200 7.99 9.72 17.63
CA GLU A 200 6.82 10.60 17.78
C GLU A 200 5.91 10.04 18.87
N THR A 201 5.31 10.93 19.65
CA THR A 201 4.37 10.59 20.72
C THR A 201 3.04 11.31 20.50
N GLU A 202 1.98 10.90 21.22
CA GLU A 202 0.67 11.57 21.17
C GLU A 202 0.76 13.07 21.48
N ASP A 203 1.73 13.49 22.32
CA ASP A 203 2.00 14.89 22.64
C ASP A 203 2.82 15.62 21.56
N LYS A 204 2.99 15.01 20.40
CA LYS A 204 3.83 15.52 19.29
C LYS A 204 5.30 15.77 19.70
N PHE A 205 5.77 15.09 20.75
CA PHE A 205 7.16 15.17 21.17
C PHE A 205 8.05 14.35 20.22
N LEU A 206 9.08 15.00 19.72
CA LEU A 206 10.03 14.40 18.80
C LEU A 206 11.36 14.15 19.51
N ALA A 207 11.71 12.89 19.74
CA ALA A 207 13.03 12.50 20.23
C ALA A 207 13.93 12.14 19.04
N PRO A 208 15.18 12.63 19.00
CA PRO A 208 16.13 12.36 17.93
C PRO A 208 16.75 10.97 18.08
N ASP A 209 15.97 9.93 17.80
CA ASP A 209 16.44 8.54 17.84
C ASP A 209 15.98 7.80 16.57
N PHE A 210 16.61 6.68 16.29
CA PHE A 210 16.29 5.87 15.12
C PHE A 210 15.32 4.73 15.49
N GLN A 211 14.33 4.51 14.64
CA GLN A 211 13.46 3.34 14.70
C GLN A 211 13.27 2.71 13.32
N ILE A 212 12.96 1.40 13.27
CA ILE A 212 12.90 0.65 12.01
C ILE A 212 11.59 0.84 11.24
N SER A 213 10.47 1.17 11.91
CA SER A 213 9.20 1.50 11.26
C SER A 213 8.91 2.99 11.37
N GLN A 214 8.36 3.58 10.33
CA GLN A 214 7.89 4.97 10.35
C GLN A 214 6.57 5.11 11.09
N ARG A 215 5.76 4.03 11.16
CA ARG A 215 4.37 4.07 11.61
C ARG A 215 4.10 3.40 12.94
N SER A 216 5.08 2.69 13.54
CA SER A 216 4.86 1.93 14.79
C SER A 216 4.32 2.77 15.95
N ASP A 217 4.56 4.08 15.97
CA ASP A 217 4.13 5.00 17.02
C ASP A 217 2.62 5.30 16.97
N PHE A 218 1.95 5.00 15.86
CA PHE A 218 0.60 5.48 15.56
C PHE A 218 -0.50 4.41 15.66
N PHE A 219 -0.15 3.17 15.98
CA PHE A 219 -1.13 2.08 16.10
C PHE A 219 -1.62 1.94 17.54
N THR A 220 -2.94 1.98 17.70
CA THR A 220 -3.60 1.92 19.02
C THR A 220 -4.62 0.79 19.15
N GLU A 221 -4.96 0.13 18.04
CA GLU A 221 -5.94 -0.97 18.02
C GLU A 221 -5.39 -2.16 17.24
N LEU A 222 -5.80 -3.36 17.61
CA LEU A 222 -5.47 -4.55 16.82
C LEU A 222 -6.34 -4.65 15.58
N GLN A 223 -7.63 -4.34 15.72
CA GLN A 223 -8.64 -4.47 14.69
C GLN A 223 -9.73 -3.40 14.86
N SER A 224 -10.02 -2.64 13.80
CA SER A 224 -11.09 -1.63 13.79
C SER A 224 -11.56 -1.35 12.37
N VAL A 225 -12.77 -0.82 12.23
CA VAL A 225 -13.25 -0.18 11.00
C VAL A 225 -12.68 1.24 10.82
N ASP A 226 -12.23 1.87 11.92
CA ASP A 226 -11.58 3.18 11.88
C ASP A 226 -10.19 3.05 11.23
N THR A 227 -9.77 4.10 10.54
CA THR A 227 -8.44 4.16 9.91
C THR A 227 -7.63 5.36 10.39
N MET A 228 -8.25 6.31 11.06
CA MET A 228 -7.69 7.62 11.40
C MET A 228 -7.28 7.72 12.88
N GLN A 229 -8.21 7.95 13.79
CA GLN A 229 -7.91 8.21 15.19
C GLN A 229 -7.51 6.96 16.01
N ARG A 230 -8.15 5.82 15.72
CA ARG A 230 -7.84 4.52 16.33
C ARG A 230 -7.27 3.59 15.27
N ARG A 231 -6.08 3.90 14.84
CA ARG A 231 -5.44 3.21 13.74
C ARG A 231 -5.15 1.75 14.09
N PRO A 232 -5.81 0.79 13.41
CA PRO A 232 -5.64 -0.62 13.70
C PRO A 232 -4.48 -1.23 12.93
N ILE A 233 -3.99 -2.39 13.39
CA ILE A 233 -3.10 -3.23 12.60
C ILE A 233 -3.85 -3.81 11.39
N ILE A 234 -5.11 -4.25 11.59
CA ILE A 234 -5.98 -4.82 10.56
C ILE A 234 -7.28 -4.04 10.51
N ASN A 235 -7.65 -3.51 9.35
CA ASN A 235 -8.97 -2.92 9.14
C ASN A 235 -10.03 -3.99 8.93
N THR A 236 -11.21 -3.79 9.55
CA THR A 236 -12.29 -4.77 9.58
C THR A 236 -13.52 -4.39 8.75
N ARG A 237 -13.44 -3.38 7.88
CA ARG A 237 -14.54 -3.04 6.96
C ARG A 237 -14.87 -4.22 6.06
N ASP A 238 -16.16 -4.60 5.98
CA ASP A 238 -16.60 -5.70 5.11
C ASP A 238 -16.91 -5.18 3.69
N GLU A 239 -15.91 -4.66 3.04
CA GLU A 239 -15.95 -4.16 1.67
C GLU A 239 -15.01 -4.99 0.79
N PRO A 240 -15.42 -6.19 0.33
CA PRO A 240 -14.54 -7.09 -0.40
C PRO A 240 -14.22 -6.60 -1.82
N HIS A 241 -15.01 -5.67 -2.37
CA HIS A 241 -14.94 -5.25 -3.78
C HIS A 241 -14.87 -6.44 -4.75
N ALA A 242 -15.53 -7.53 -4.38
CA ALA A 242 -15.60 -8.82 -5.06
C ALA A 242 -16.86 -9.53 -4.58
N ASN A 243 -17.13 -10.74 -5.08
CA ASN A 243 -18.31 -11.50 -4.65
C ASN A 243 -18.29 -11.72 -3.11
N PRO A 244 -19.16 -11.03 -2.34
CA PRO A 244 -19.11 -11.02 -0.87
C PRO A 244 -19.50 -12.37 -0.25
N LYS A 245 -20.13 -13.28 -1.00
CA LYS A 245 -20.43 -14.65 -0.55
C LYS A 245 -19.21 -15.56 -0.60
N ARG A 246 -18.21 -15.22 -1.40
CA ARG A 246 -17.02 -16.04 -1.65
C ARG A 246 -15.77 -15.50 -1.01
N TYR A 247 -15.62 -14.17 -0.96
CA TYR A 247 -14.37 -13.51 -0.64
C TYR A 247 -14.51 -12.47 0.47
N ARG A 248 -13.39 -12.16 1.11
CA ARG A 248 -13.14 -11.00 1.96
C ARG A 248 -11.94 -10.25 1.44
N ARG A 249 -11.91 -8.94 1.66
CA ARG A 249 -10.71 -8.13 1.56
C ARG A 249 -9.99 -8.17 2.91
N PHE A 250 -8.84 -8.82 2.98
CA PHE A 250 -7.97 -8.72 4.14
C PHE A 250 -7.14 -7.45 3.99
N HIS A 251 -7.49 -6.43 4.77
CA HIS A 251 -6.96 -5.08 4.66
C HIS A 251 -5.98 -4.82 5.79
N VAL A 252 -4.68 -4.80 5.48
CA VAL A 252 -3.58 -4.60 6.43
C VAL A 252 -3.19 -3.14 6.43
N ILE A 253 -3.31 -2.49 7.59
CA ILE A 253 -2.99 -1.07 7.77
C ILE A 253 -1.55 -0.91 8.27
N VAL A 254 -1.05 -1.84 9.09
CA VAL A 254 0.32 -1.83 9.59
C VAL A 254 1.30 -2.14 8.46
N GLY A 255 2.15 -1.19 8.18
CA GLY A 255 3.19 -1.31 7.16
C GLY A 255 3.68 0.07 6.72
N ASP A 256 4.95 0.14 6.38
CA ASP A 256 5.56 1.34 5.85
C ASP A 256 5.55 1.32 4.32
N ALA A 257 5.55 2.49 3.70
CA ALA A 257 5.83 2.65 2.27
C ALA A 257 7.31 2.37 2.00
N ASN A 258 7.58 1.40 1.12
CA ASN A 258 8.95 1.01 0.79
C ASN A 258 9.42 1.68 -0.50
N MET A 259 10.61 2.27 -0.48
CA MET A 259 11.31 2.70 -1.69
C MET A 259 11.95 1.50 -2.39
N SER A 260 12.41 0.50 -1.63
CA SER A 260 13.02 -0.72 -2.15
C SER A 260 11.97 -1.67 -2.75
N PRO A 261 12.05 -1.98 -4.06
CA PRO A 261 11.18 -2.98 -4.69
C PRO A 261 11.37 -4.38 -4.09
N PHE A 262 12.57 -4.69 -3.61
CA PHE A 262 12.84 -5.94 -2.91
C PHE A 262 12.06 -6.02 -1.60
N ALA A 263 12.08 -4.95 -0.79
CA ALA A 263 11.32 -4.89 0.46
C ALA A 263 9.81 -4.97 0.23
N THR A 264 9.28 -4.25 -0.77
CA THR A 264 7.87 -4.35 -1.18
C THR A 264 7.50 -5.78 -1.58
N ARG A 265 8.32 -6.41 -2.42
CA ARG A 265 8.13 -7.80 -2.87
C ARG A 265 8.11 -8.77 -1.69
N LEU A 266 9.07 -8.65 -0.78
CA LEU A 266 9.18 -9.53 0.39
C LEU A 266 8.01 -9.30 1.35
N LYS A 267 7.66 -8.06 1.64
CA LYS A 267 6.54 -7.69 2.51
C LYS A 267 5.22 -8.32 2.04
N VAL A 268 4.84 -8.05 0.81
CA VAL A 268 3.57 -8.53 0.26
C VAL A 268 3.60 -10.03 0.01
N GLY A 269 4.69 -10.53 -0.54
CA GLY A 269 4.82 -11.96 -0.88
C GLY A 269 4.83 -12.86 0.35
N ALA A 270 5.60 -12.52 1.39
CA ALA A 270 5.61 -13.29 2.63
C ALA A 270 4.22 -13.28 3.30
N THR A 271 3.53 -12.13 3.29
CA THR A 271 2.15 -12.03 3.81
C THR A 271 1.19 -12.93 3.04
N ALA A 272 1.26 -12.93 1.71
CA ALA A 272 0.41 -13.79 0.87
C ALA A 272 0.66 -15.28 1.15
N LEU A 273 1.92 -15.70 1.30
CA LEU A 273 2.25 -17.08 1.66
C LEU A 273 1.78 -17.46 3.07
N VAL A 274 1.88 -16.56 4.04
CA VAL A 274 1.35 -16.80 5.39
C VAL A 274 -0.17 -16.92 5.37
N LEU A 275 -0.88 -16.07 4.62
CA LEU A 275 -2.33 -16.19 4.43
C LEU A 275 -2.71 -17.53 3.78
N GLU A 276 -1.94 -17.99 2.81
CA GLU A 276 -2.13 -19.31 2.20
C GLU A 276 -1.92 -20.44 3.22
N ALA A 277 -0.85 -20.40 4.01
CA ALA A 277 -0.56 -21.39 5.03
C ALA A 277 -1.69 -21.47 6.08
N LEU A 278 -2.17 -20.33 6.56
CA LEU A 278 -3.31 -20.23 7.49
C LEU A 278 -4.60 -20.81 6.89
N ALA A 279 -4.84 -20.60 5.61
CA ALA A 279 -6.02 -21.13 4.93
C ALA A 279 -5.93 -22.65 4.70
N ARG A 280 -4.71 -23.19 4.54
CA ARG A 280 -4.47 -24.64 4.36
C ARG A 280 -4.57 -25.42 5.66
N ASP A 281 -4.08 -24.86 6.77
CA ASP A 281 -4.19 -25.46 8.11
C ASP A 281 -4.63 -24.41 9.15
N PRO A 282 -5.94 -24.13 9.26
CA PRO A 282 -6.48 -23.22 10.27
C PRO A 282 -6.34 -23.70 11.73
N GLY A 283 -5.89 -24.93 11.94
CA GLY A 283 -5.68 -25.55 13.24
C GLY A 283 -4.25 -25.46 13.75
N ARG A 284 -3.30 -25.05 12.89
CA ARG A 284 -1.89 -24.91 13.28
C ARG A 284 -1.74 -23.78 14.31
N GLU A 285 -0.98 -24.05 15.36
CA GLU A 285 -0.61 -23.05 16.36
C GLU A 285 0.55 -22.18 15.87
N TYR A 286 0.43 -20.88 16.07
CA TYR A 286 1.43 -19.88 15.77
C TYR A 286 1.88 -19.17 17.04
N PRO A 287 3.06 -18.53 17.08
CA PRO A 287 3.47 -17.72 18.21
C PRO A 287 2.44 -16.60 18.50
N GLU A 288 2.04 -16.45 19.75
CA GLU A 288 1.12 -15.41 20.21
C GLU A 288 1.88 -14.41 21.07
N LEU A 289 1.80 -13.12 20.74
CA LEU A 289 2.42 -12.03 21.49
C LEU A 289 1.56 -11.68 22.71
N ALA A 290 2.19 -11.45 23.85
CA ALA A 290 1.49 -11.04 25.07
C ALA A 290 0.77 -9.70 24.89
N ASP A 291 1.40 -8.76 24.17
CA ASP A 291 0.80 -7.49 23.75
C ASP A 291 1.36 -7.10 22.38
N PRO A 292 0.58 -7.24 21.30
CA PRO A 292 1.04 -6.93 19.95
C PRO A 292 1.37 -5.45 19.72
N LEU A 293 0.67 -4.51 20.36
CA LEU A 293 0.91 -3.07 20.19
C LEU A 293 2.20 -2.64 20.89
N LEU A 294 2.42 -3.12 22.10
CA LEU A 294 3.69 -2.89 22.80
C LEU A 294 4.85 -3.56 22.09
N ALA A 295 4.66 -4.78 21.58
CA ALA A 295 5.67 -5.48 20.80
C ALA A 295 6.04 -4.73 19.51
N LEU A 296 5.04 -4.16 18.79
CA LEU A 296 5.25 -3.37 17.59
C LEU A 296 6.21 -2.19 17.86
N THR A 297 5.92 -1.42 18.89
CA THR A 297 6.74 -0.27 19.29
C THR A 297 8.10 -0.69 19.83
N ALA A 298 8.15 -1.75 20.67
CA ALA A 298 9.41 -2.24 21.25
C ALA A 298 10.39 -2.73 20.19
N ILE A 299 9.91 -3.50 19.19
CA ILE A 299 10.72 -3.96 18.05
C ILE A 299 11.24 -2.78 17.25
N SER A 300 10.38 -1.80 16.94
CA SER A 300 10.72 -0.64 16.15
C SER A 300 11.85 0.19 16.78
N ARG A 301 11.76 0.41 18.08
CA ARG A 301 12.67 1.29 18.85
C ARG A 301 13.86 0.57 19.46
N ASP A 302 14.06 -0.73 19.19
CA ASP A 302 15.20 -1.47 19.74
C ASP A 302 16.54 -1.06 19.11
N ALA A 303 17.24 -0.12 19.73
CA ALA A 303 18.52 0.38 19.28
C ALA A 303 19.65 -0.69 19.25
N LYS A 304 19.42 -1.86 19.87
CA LYS A 304 20.37 -2.98 19.88
C LYS A 304 20.04 -4.03 18.81
N PHE A 305 18.93 -3.89 18.13
CA PHE A 305 18.44 -4.81 17.09
C PHE A 305 18.37 -6.28 17.56
N ARG A 306 17.96 -6.51 18.82
CA ARG A 306 17.69 -7.85 19.38
C ARG A 306 16.27 -8.30 19.14
N TRP A 307 15.32 -7.31 19.10
CA TRP A 307 13.89 -7.50 18.82
C TRP A 307 13.23 -8.55 19.70
N GLU A 308 13.57 -8.58 20.99
CA GLU A 308 13.04 -9.50 21.96
C GLU A 308 11.69 -9.01 22.52
N VAL A 309 10.67 -9.86 22.50
CA VAL A 309 9.31 -9.56 22.96
C VAL A 309 8.74 -10.72 23.75
N PRO A 310 7.83 -10.47 24.72
CA PRO A 310 7.17 -11.52 25.47
C PRO A 310 6.07 -12.20 24.64
N LEU A 311 5.99 -13.53 24.68
CA LEU A 311 4.87 -14.30 24.19
C LEU A 311 3.81 -14.43 25.28
N GLU A 312 2.55 -14.75 24.89
CA GLU A 312 1.45 -15.03 25.80
C GLU A 312 1.77 -16.14 26.82
N SER A 313 2.60 -17.10 26.42
CA SER A 313 3.13 -18.16 27.28
C SER A 313 4.06 -17.64 28.41
N GLY A 314 4.41 -16.37 28.44
CA GLY A 314 5.40 -15.76 29.33
C GLY A 314 6.86 -16.00 28.92
N ARG A 315 7.13 -16.75 27.86
CA ARG A 315 8.48 -16.97 27.30
C ARG A 315 8.86 -15.78 26.41
N PRO A 316 10.08 -15.24 26.52
CA PRO A 316 10.57 -14.29 25.52
C PRO A 316 10.86 -15.00 24.18
N ALA A 317 10.66 -14.28 23.09
CA ALA A 317 11.09 -14.67 21.75
C ALA A 317 11.55 -13.46 20.97
N THR A 318 12.47 -13.67 20.05
CA THR A 318 12.90 -12.62 19.12
C THR A 318 11.97 -12.55 17.91
N ALA A 319 11.86 -11.38 17.27
CA ALA A 319 11.13 -11.26 16.01
C ALA A 319 11.66 -12.20 14.94
N LEU A 320 12.98 -12.52 14.95
CA LEU A 320 13.58 -13.51 14.06
C LEU A 320 13.05 -14.91 14.29
N GLU A 321 12.97 -15.36 15.56
CA GLU A 321 12.39 -16.67 15.90
C GLU A 321 10.92 -16.78 15.48
N ILE A 322 10.14 -15.71 15.71
CA ILE A 322 8.75 -15.65 15.30
C ILE A 322 8.64 -15.74 13.77
N GLN A 323 9.41 -14.96 13.02
CA GLN A 323 9.40 -15.00 11.55
C GLN A 323 9.86 -16.36 11.00
N ARG A 324 10.81 -17.05 11.64
CA ARG A 324 11.23 -18.40 11.27
C ARG A 324 10.14 -19.45 11.49
N ALA A 325 9.31 -19.28 12.53
CA ALA A 325 8.16 -20.17 12.76
C ALA A 325 7.14 -20.05 11.61
N TYR A 326 6.87 -18.84 11.10
CA TYR A 326 6.02 -18.63 9.94
C TYR A 326 6.65 -19.13 8.64
N LEU A 327 7.94 -18.91 8.44
CA LEU A 327 8.67 -19.44 7.30
C LEU A 327 8.62 -20.99 7.25
N THR A 328 8.74 -21.65 8.41
CA THR A 328 8.59 -23.11 8.54
C THR A 328 7.17 -23.53 8.16
N ALA A 329 6.14 -22.84 8.67
CA ALA A 329 4.76 -23.14 8.33
C ALA A 329 4.49 -23.01 6.82
N VAL A 330 5.03 -21.98 6.18
CA VAL A 330 4.94 -21.80 4.73
C VAL A 330 5.59 -22.96 3.97
N ARG A 331 6.76 -23.40 4.39
CA ARG A 331 7.45 -24.56 3.78
C ARG A 331 6.71 -25.87 3.93
N ASP A 332 6.05 -26.06 5.07
CA ASP A 332 5.30 -27.28 5.37
C ASP A 332 3.97 -27.34 4.61
N LEU A 333 3.33 -26.20 4.35
CA LEU A 333 1.93 -26.14 3.96
C LEU A 333 1.70 -25.59 2.54
N CYS A 334 2.55 -24.69 2.05
CA CYS A 334 2.36 -24.05 0.74
C CYS A 334 2.99 -24.88 -0.36
N ASP A 335 2.40 -24.79 -1.56
CA ASP A 335 2.98 -25.33 -2.76
C ASP A 335 4.07 -24.37 -3.28
N LEU A 336 5.32 -24.81 -3.22
CA LEU A 336 6.49 -24.02 -3.61
C LEU A 336 7.07 -24.45 -4.96
N ASP A 337 6.32 -25.18 -5.79
CA ASP A 337 6.75 -25.63 -7.11
C ASP A 337 6.97 -24.48 -8.10
N SER A 338 6.31 -23.33 -7.86
CA SER A 338 6.57 -22.11 -8.63
C SER A 338 7.97 -21.57 -8.34
N PRO A 339 8.82 -21.35 -9.38
CA PRO A 339 10.14 -20.74 -9.19
C PRO A 339 10.09 -19.39 -8.46
N GLN A 340 9.02 -18.60 -8.66
CA GLN A 340 8.84 -17.31 -8.01
C GLN A 340 8.58 -17.46 -6.51
N GLN A 341 7.76 -18.43 -6.09
CA GLN A 341 7.48 -18.70 -4.67
C GLN A 341 8.72 -19.30 -3.99
N ALA A 342 9.41 -20.23 -4.65
CA ALA A 342 10.66 -20.79 -4.13
C ALA A 342 11.74 -19.70 -3.95
N ALA A 343 11.89 -18.78 -4.90
CA ALA A 343 12.81 -17.65 -4.80
C ALA A 343 12.43 -16.70 -3.65
N LEU A 344 11.14 -16.41 -3.48
CA LEU A 344 10.65 -15.56 -2.40
C LEU A 344 10.96 -16.16 -1.01
N VAL A 345 10.72 -17.47 -0.84
CA VAL A 345 11.05 -18.18 0.41
C VAL A 345 12.55 -18.18 0.68
N ALA A 346 13.37 -18.36 -0.35
CA ALA A 346 14.83 -18.27 -0.24
C ALA A 346 15.30 -16.85 0.12
N ASP A 347 14.71 -15.81 -0.49
CA ASP A 347 14.98 -14.41 -0.17
C ASP A 347 14.61 -14.08 1.28
N TRP A 348 13.43 -14.56 1.75
CA TRP A 348 12.99 -14.35 3.13
C TRP A 348 13.96 -14.99 4.11
N GLU A 349 14.35 -16.26 3.88
CA GLU A 349 15.34 -16.94 4.73
C GLU A 349 16.69 -16.23 4.72
N ALA A 350 17.19 -15.85 3.55
CA ALA A 350 18.46 -15.13 3.42
C ALA A 350 18.46 -13.80 4.18
N VAL A 351 17.34 -13.06 4.12
CA VAL A 351 17.18 -11.82 4.89
C VAL A 351 17.20 -12.09 6.39
N LEU A 352 16.48 -13.11 6.89
CA LEU A 352 16.47 -13.45 8.31
C LEU A 352 17.88 -13.86 8.79
N ASN A 353 18.63 -14.64 7.99
CA ASN A 353 20.00 -15.04 8.30
C ASN A 353 20.96 -13.86 8.34
N ASP A 354 20.82 -12.92 7.39
CA ASP A 354 21.65 -11.72 7.35
C ASP A 354 21.34 -10.76 8.51
N LEU A 355 20.06 -10.58 8.86
CA LEU A 355 19.63 -9.77 10.00
C LEU A 355 20.15 -10.35 11.33
N GLU A 356 20.22 -11.66 11.49
CA GLU A 356 20.75 -12.35 12.66
C GLU A 356 22.27 -12.21 12.77
N THR A 357 22.98 -12.31 11.64
CA THR A 357 24.44 -12.31 11.62
C THR A 357 25.04 -10.90 11.65
N ASP A 358 24.58 -10.05 10.73
CA ASP A 358 24.94 -8.64 10.59
C ASP A 358 23.91 -7.95 9.72
N PHE A 359 23.02 -7.17 10.30
CA PHE A 359 21.94 -6.49 9.58
C PHE A 359 22.43 -5.62 8.42
N LYS A 360 23.66 -5.09 8.46
CA LYS A 360 24.25 -4.26 7.41
C LYS A 360 24.38 -5.00 6.07
N ARG A 361 24.35 -6.33 6.07
CA ARG A 361 24.31 -7.14 4.85
C ARG A 361 23.03 -6.91 4.05
N CYS A 362 21.96 -6.43 4.71
CA CYS A 362 20.70 -6.11 4.08
C CYS A 362 20.63 -4.69 3.49
N ARG A 363 21.73 -3.89 3.53
CA ARG A 363 21.74 -2.48 3.08
C ARG A 363 21.38 -2.26 1.60
N ASN A 364 21.44 -3.31 0.79
CA ASN A 364 21.09 -3.27 -0.63
C ASN A 364 19.66 -3.82 -0.93
N ARG A 365 18.89 -4.12 0.11
CA ARG A 365 17.57 -4.76 0.00
C ARG A 365 16.49 -4.09 0.86
N LEU A 366 16.82 -3.70 2.09
CA LEU A 366 15.87 -3.21 3.08
C LEU A 366 16.04 -1.70 3.30
N ASP A 367 14.94 -0.97 3.24
CA ASP A 367 14.93 0.50 3.32
C ASP A 367 15.54 1.03 4.63
N TRP A 368 15.08 0.51 5.79
CA TRP A 368 15.60 0.99 7.08
C TRP A 368 17.10 0.78 7.24
N VAL A 369 17.63 -0.32 6.67
CA VAL A 369 19.08 -0.61 6.73
C VAL A 369 19.85 0.31 5.79
N ALA A 370 19.38 0.46 4.55
CA ALA A 370 19.99 1.35 3.56
C ALA A 370 20.05 2.78 4.08
N LYS A 371 18.91 3.28 4.59
CA LYS A 371 18.79 4.62 5.17
C LYS A 371 19.69 4.81 6.39
N LEU A 372 19.65 3.87 7.34
CA LEU A 372 20.49 3.94 8.55
C LEU A 372 21.99 3.99 8.22
N CYS A 373 22.46 3.16 7.29
CA CYS A 373 23.85 3.17 6.85
C CYS A 373 24.20 4.51 6.19
N LEU A 374 23.38 4.97 5.23
CA LEU A 374 23.61 6.23 4.53
C LEU A 374 23.67 7.43 5.48
N VAL A 375 22.72 7.54 6.40
CA VAL A 375 22.64 8.67 7.34
C VAL A 375 23.80 8.62 8.36
N ARG A 376 24.16 7.43 8.85
CA ARG A 376 25.31 7.28 9.77
C ARG A 376 26.65 7.58 9.10
N ASP A 377 26.83 7.16 7.85
CA ASP A 377 28.02 7.48 7.07
C ASP A 377 28.15 8.99 6.85
N PHE A 378 27.04 9.67 6.54
CA PHE A 378 26.99 11.12 6.40
C PHE A 378 27.26 11.82 7.74
N GLN A 379 26.61 11.37 8.84
CA GLN A 379 26.81 11.88 10.18
C GLN A 379 28.31 11.84 10.59
N ALA A 380 28.96 10.70 10.35
CA ALA A 380 30.37 10.52 10.65
C ALA A 380 31.27 11.43 9.80
N ALA A 381 31.01 11.53 8.49
CA ALA A 381 31.78 12.36 7.57
C ALA A 381 31.66 13.86 7.89
N GLN A 382 30.49 14.33 8.27
CA GLN A 382 30.21 15.73 8.61
C GLN A 382 30.41 16.03 10.12
N LYS A 383 30.69 15.03 10.94
CA LYS A 383 30.82 15.14 12.41
C LYS A 383 29.59 15.76 13.08
N LEU A 384 28.39 15.38 12.63
CA LEU A 384 27.14 15.87 13.17
C LEU A 384 26.81 15.19 14.51
N SER A 385 26.17 15.95 15.40
CA SER A 385 25.56 15.40 16.62
C SER A 385 24.33 14.54 16.31
N THR A 386 23.91 13.69 17.25
CA THR A 386 22.73 12.80 17.09
C THR A 386 21.41 13.55 17.04
N ASP A 387 21.36 14.78 17.54
CA ASP A 387 20.22 15.68 17.53
C ASP A 387 20.23 16.69 16.37
N SER A 388 21.12 16.50 15.40
CA SER A 388 21.24 17.39 14.26
C SER A 388 19.99 17.34 13.36
N PRO A 389 19.35 18.48 13.03
CA PRO A 389 18.21 18.53 12.11
C PRO A 389 18.52 17.95 10.71
N TRP A 390 19.79 17.91 10.33
CA TRP A 390 20.21 17.30 9.07
C TRP A 390 19.87 15.81 8.96
N LEU A 391 19.83 15.07 10.08
CA LEU A 391 19.51 13.64 10.07
C LEU A 391 18.04 13.41 9.63
N GLN A 392 17.14 14.27 10.11
CA GLN A 392 15.74 14.24 9.74
C GLN A 392 15.52 14.69 8.28
N SER A 393 16.28 15.71 7.83
CA SER A 393 16.24 16.12 6.42
C SER A 393 16.71 15.01 5.49
N LEU A 394 17.79 14.27 5.86
CA LEU A 394 18.26 13.13 5.08
C LEU A 394 17.26 11.97 5.07
N ASP A 395 16.57 11.75 6.20
CA ASP A 395 15.50 10.77 6.29
C ASP A 395 14.39 11.08 5.26
N LEU A 396 13.93 12.33 5.23
CA LEU A 396 12.92 12.77 4.29
C LEU A 396 13.41 12.66 2.83
N GLU A 397 14.62 13.14 2.52
CA GLU A 397 15.19 13.11 1.17
C GLU A 397 15.47 11.67 0.67
N TYR A 398 15.58 10.67 1.57
CA TYR A 398 15.61 9.27 1.17
C TYR A 398 14.33 8.84 0.44
N HIS A 399 13.18 9.39 0.82
CA HIS A 399 11.87 9.08 0.27
C HIS A 399 11.42 10.00 -0.86
N ARG A 400 12.24 10.97 -1.24
CA ARG A 400 11.90 11.93 -2.29
C ARG A 400 11.74 11.24 -3.63
N LEU A 401 10.58 11.44 -4.27
CA LEU A 401 10.29 10.97 -5.61
C LEU A 401 10.92 11.89 -6.66
N ASP A 402 12.20 11.75 -6.86
CA ASP A 402 12.97 12.45 -7.87
C ASP A 402 14.16 11.58 -8.28
N THR A 403 14.18 11.12 -9.52
CA THR A 403 15.24 10.23 -10.01
C THR A 403 16.62 10.87 -10.06
N GLN A 404 16.74 12.19 -9.97
CA GLN A 404 18.02 12.91 -10.00
C GLN A 404 18.48 13.37 -8.61
N GLU A 405 17.54 13.76 -7.74
CA GLU A 405 17.85 14.38 -6.46
C GLU A 405 17.49 13.49 -5.25
N GLY A 406 16.58 12.48 -5.40
CA GLY A 406 16.19 11.58 -4.31
C GLY A 406 17.31 10.62 -3.92
N LEU A 407 17.61 10.51 -2.62
CA LEU A 407 18.76 9.71 -2.14
C LEU A 407 18.60 8.22 -2.44
N TYR A 408 17.38 7.65 -2.31
CA TYR A 408 17.16 6.26 -2.68
C TYR A 408 17.45 6.00 -4.16
N TYR A 409 17.01 6.89 -5.05
CA TYR A 409 17.27 6.74 -6.48
C TYR A 409 18.75 6.87 -6.82
N GLY A 410 19.52 7.64 -6.05
CA GLY A 410 20.97 7.68 -6.15
C GLY A 410 21.62 6.32 -5.85
N LEU A 411 21.13 5.60 -4.81
CA LEU A 411 21.58 4.23 -4.51
C LEU A 411 21.15 3.24 -5.62
N GLU A 412 19.96 3.39 -6.16
CA GLU A 412 19.47 2.57 -7.26
C GLU A 412 20.31 2.75 -8.54
N GLN A 413 20.58 4.00 -8.93
CA GLN A 413 21.41 4.34 -10.12
C GLN A 413 22.85 3.89 -9.97
N SER A 414 23.39 3.88 -8.76
CA SER A 414 24.74 3.33 -8.50
C SER A 414 24.81 1.80 -8.58
N GLY A 415 23.68 1.13 -8.82
CA GLY A 415 23.59 -0.33 -8.93
C GLY A 415 23.73 -1.05 -7.57
N VAL A 416 23.60 -0.34 -6.46
CA VAL A 416 23.67 -0.92 -5.11
C VAL A 416 22.42 -1.70 -4.78
N MET A 417 21.22 -1.18 -5.15
CA MET A 417 19.95 -1.76 -4.75
C MET A 417 19.56 -2.96 -5.62
N LEU A 418 19.03 -3.99 -4.97
CA LEU A 418 18.56 -5.22 -5.61
C LEU A 418 17.04 -5.19 -5.88
N GLY A 419 16.58 -6.05 -6.81
CA GLY A 419 15.16 -6.23 -7.08
C GLY A 419 14.51 -5.09 -7.87
N VAL A 420 15.31 -4.14 -8.38
CA VAL A 420 14.80 -3.00 -9.16
C VAL A 420 14.23 -3.50 -10.49
N PRO A 421 12.96 -3.20 -10.81
CA PRO A 421 12.36 -3.63 -12.06
C PRO A 421 12.94 -2.86 -13.26
N GLU A 422 12.90 -3.50 -14.42
CA GLU A 422 13.31 -2.84 -15.66
C GLU A 422 12.43 -1.62 -15.95
N GLU A 423 13.04 -0.47 -16.19
CA GLU A 423 12.33 0.79 -16.42
C GLU A 423 11.34 0.72 -17.59
N VAL A 424 11.63 -0.10 -18.60
CA VAL A 424 10.71 -0.30 -19.74
C VAL A 424 9.39 -0.95 -19.30
N LYS A 425 9.42 -1.86 -18.31
CA LYS A 425 8.21 -2.48 -17.74
C LYS A 425 7.44 -1.47 -16.92
N VAL A 426 8.14 -0.65 -16.12
CA VAL A 426 7.55 0.41 -15.31
C VAL A 426 6.84 1.44 -16.19
N ARG A 427 7.51 1.95 -17.24
CA ARG A 427 6.90 2.89 -18.19
C ARG A 427 5.67 2.33 -18.89
N ARG A 428 5.72 1.05 -19.25
CA ARG A 428 4.54 0.38 -19.82
C ARG A 428 3.39 0.32 -18.83
N ALA A 429 3.63 0.03 -17.57
CA ALA A 429 2.63 -0.07 -16.51
C ALA A 429 1.98 1.28 -16.14
N VAL A 430 2.57 2.42 -16.52
CA VAL A 430 1.92 3.72 -16.39
C VAL A 430 0.61 3.76 -17.18
N THR A 431 0.56 3.11 -18.34
CA THR A 431 -0.62 3.14 -19.24
C THR A 431 -1.31 1.81 -19.42
N GLU A 432 -0.59 0.68 -19.25
CA GLU A 432 -1.14 -0.66 -19.50
C GLU A 432 -1.49 -1.38 -18.19
N PRO A 433 -2.70 -1.96 -18.09
CA PRO A 433 -3.10 -2.74 -16.92
C PRO A 433 -2.42 -4.11 -16.86
N PRO A 434 -2.32 -4.74 -15.67
CA PRO A 434 -1.87 -6.12 -15.55
C PRO A 434 -2.83 -7.06 -16.29
N VAL A 435 -2.27 -8.05 -16.99
CA VAL A 435 -3.05 -8.97 -17.83
C VAL A 435 -3.62 -10.16 -17.06
N SER A 436 -3.28 -10.28 -15.78
CA SER A 436 -3.61 -11.43 -14.94
C SER A 436 -4.93 -11.28 -14.17
N THR A 437 -5.49 -10.05 -14.10
CA THR A 437 -6.65 -9.72 -13.26
C THR A 437 -7.71 -8.93 -14.02
N ARG A 438 -8.87 -8.76 -13.39
CA ARG A 438 -9.97 -7.95 -13.91
C ARG A 438 -9.60 -6.48 -14.20
N ALA A 439 -8.51 -5.99 -13.59
CA ALA A 439 -7.95 -4.67 -13.90
C ALA A 439 -7.66 -4.50 -15.40
N TYR A 440 -7.32 -5.59 -16.12
CA TYR A 440 -7.16 -5.58 -17.57
C TYR A 440 -8.44 -5.15 -18.28
N VAL A 441 -9.57 -5.74 -17.90
CA VAL A 441 -10.87 -5.40 -18.51
C VAL A 441 -11.25 -3.96 -18.17
N ARG A 442 -11.13 -3.55 -16.89
CA ARG A 442 -11.40 -2.19 -16.45
C ARG A 442 -10.55 -1.17 -17.20
N GLY A 443 -9.25 -1.38 -17.27
CA GLY A 443 -8.32 -0.49 -17.98
C GLY A 443 -8.62 -0.40 -19.48
N LYS A 444 -8.90 -1.53 -20.14
CA LYS A 444 -9.25 -1.53 -21.59
C LYS A 444 -10.57 -0.83 -21.88
N LEU A 445 -11.55 -0.92 -20.99
CA LEU A 445 -12.81 -0.16 -21.10
C LEU A 445 -12.55 1.34 -20.98
N ILE A 446 -11.75 1.76 -20.01
CA ILE A 446 -11.38 3.17 -19.80
C ILE A 446 -10.59 3.70 -21.01
N GLN A 447 -9.57 2.97 -21.46
CA GLN A 447 -8.75 3.39 -22.62
C GLN A 447 -9.61 3.61 -23.88
N ARG A 448 -10.66 2.82 -24.06
CA ARG A 448 -11.45 2.85 -25.29
C ARG A 448 -12.71 3.69 -25.21
N PHE A 449 -13.33 3.76 -24.06
CA PHE A 449 -14.68 4.34 -23.88
C PHE A 449 -14.72 5.40 -22.76
N ALA A 450 -13.61 6.11 -22.52
CA ALA A 450 -13.52 7.12 -21.46
C ALA A 450 -14.70 8.11 -21.47
N ASP A 451 -15.06 8.63 -22.63
CA ASP A 451 -16.13 9.61 -22.81
C ASP A 451 -17.54 9.07 -22.50
N PHE A 452 -17.68 7.76 -22.37
CA PHE A 452 -18.94 7.07 -22.07
C PHE A 452 -19.01 6.54 -20.63
N VAL A 453 -17.90 6.59 -19.86
CA VAL A 453 -17.90 6.12 -18.47
C VAL A 453 -18.65 7.11 -17.60
N VAL A 454 -19.69 6.61 -16.90
CA VAL A 454 -20.49 7.42 -15.97
C VAL A 454 -20.32 7.01 -14.52
N ALA A 455 -19.86 5.77 -14.28
CA ALA A 455 -19.49 5.29 -12.95
C ALA A 455 -18.45 4.18 -13.05
N ALA A 456 -17.54 4.12 -12.08
CA ALA A 456 -16.51 3.10 -11.97
C ALA A 456 -16.29 2.68 -10.51
N GLN A 457 -16.03 1.40 -10.30
CA GLN A 457 -15.62 0.80 -9.04
C GLN A 457 -14.61 -0.33 -9.32
N TRP A 458 -14.06 -0.93 -8.29
CA TRP A 458 -13.13 -2.05 -8.47
C TRP A 458 -13.78 -3.25 -9.19
N ASP A 459 -15.06 -3.51 -8.92
CA ASP A 459 -15.79 -4.69 -9.37
C ASP A 459 -16.82 -4.43 -10.46
N HIS A 460 -16.97 -3.19 -10.92
CA HIS A 460 -17.82 -2.86 -12.05
C HIS A 460 -17.46 -1.54 -12.74
N LEU A 461 -18.02 -1.36 -13.93
CA LEU A 461 -17.92 -0.11 -14.68
C LEU A 461 -19.24 0.12 -15.41
N THR A 462 -19.76 1.35 -15.38
CA THR A 462 -21.01 1.71 -16.05
C THR A 462 -20.71 2.68 -17.20
N LEU A 463 -21.17 2.30 -18.39
CA LEU A 463 -21.07 3.10 -19.62
C LEU A 463 -22.43 3.68 -20.01
N GLN A 464 -22.45 4.90 -20.54
CA GLN A 464 -23.64 5.48 -21.15
C GLN A 464 -23.83 4.90 -22.55
N GLY A 465 -24.85 4.07 -22.73
CA GLY A 465 -25.30 3.57 -24.03
C GLY A 465 -26.41 4.45 -24.65
N SER A 466 -26.76 4.17 -25.90
CA SER A 466 -27.79 4.92 -26.66
C SER A 466 -29.20 4.84 -26.05
N THR A 467 -29.53 3.75 -25.36
CA THR A 467 -30.85 3.50 -24.73
C THR A 467 -30.78 3.44 -23.20
N GLY A 468 -29.71 3.93 -22.58
CA GLY A 468 -29.52 3.98 -21.13
C GLY A 468 -28.18 3.35 -20.68
N PRO A 469 -27.89 3.36 -19.36
CA PRO A 469 -26.64 2.89 -18.82
C PRO A 469 -26.45 1.37 -19.02
N ILE A 470 -25.18 0.96 -19.15
CA ILE A 470 -24.75 -0.42 -19.32
C ILE A 470 -23.75 -0.70 -18.19
N LYS A 471 -24.19 -1.42 -17.14
CA LYS A 471 -23.30 -1.87 -16.05
C LYS A 471 -22.59 -3.14 -16.48
N ILE A 472 -21.26 -3.11 -16.47
CA ILE A 472 -20.37 -4.23 -16.75
C ILE A 472 -19.82 -4.71 -15.42
N SER A 473 -20.27 -5.87 -14.95
CA SER A 473 -19.81 -6.49 -13.71
C SER A 473 -18.45 -7.17 -13.94
N LEU A 474 -17.51 -6.97 -13.02
CA LEU A 474 -16.20 -7.61 -12.97
C LEU A 474 -16.05 -8.47 -11.72
N LEU A 475 -17.17 -8.78 -11.06
CA LEU A 475 -17.25 -9.34 -9.71
C LEU A 475 -16.55 -10.71 -9.56
N ASP A 476 -16.69 -11.57 -10.55
CA ASP A 476 -16.18 -12.96 -10.54
C ASP A 476 -15.12 -13.21 -11.63
N LEU A 477 -14.50 -12.17 -12.17
CA LEU A 477 -13.58 -12.27 -13.29
C LEU A 477 -12.11 -12.37 -12.82
N PHE A 478 -11.67 -13.58 -12.54
CA PHE A 478 -10.32 -13.84 -12.00
C PHE A 478 -9.43 -14.73 -12.88
N ALA A 479 -9.99 -15.36 -13.93
CA ALA A 479 -9.24 -16.31 -14.76
C ALA A 479 -8.65 -15.64 -16.02
N PRO A 480 -7.32 -15.70 -16.24
CA PRO A 480 -6.67 -15.05 -17.38
C PRO A 480 -7.27 -15.35 -18.76
N PRO A 481 -7.71 -16.59 -19.10
CA PRO A 481 -8.30 -16.86 -20.41
C PRO A 481 -9.57 -16.04 -20.68
N GLU A 482 -10.44 -15.92 -19.69
CA GLU A 482 -11.67 -15.12 -19.79
C GLU A 482 -11.36 -13.63 -19.86
N ILE A 483 -10.43 -13.17 -19.02
CA ILE A 483 -9.98 -11.77 -18.98
C ILE A 483 -9.49 -11.33 -20.37
N LEU A 484 -8.62 -12.12 -21.01
CA LEU A 484 -8.09 -11.81 -22.34
C LEU A 484 -9.16 -11.90 -23.44
N ARG A 485 -10.15 -12.79 -23.31
CA ARG A 485 -11.30 -12.86 -24.22
C ARG A 485 -12.09 -11.56 -24.19
N TYR A 486 -12.38 -11.03 -23.00
CA TYR A 486 -13.09 -9.75 -22.87
C TYR A 486 -12.32 -8.59 -23.47
N GLY A 487 -11.00 -8.55 -23.30
CA GLY A 487 -10.16 -7.54 -23.92
C GLY A 487 -10.31 -7.53 -25.46
N LYS A 488 -10.38 -8.70 -26.12
CA LYS A 488 -10.62 -8.80 -27.56
C LYS A 488 -11.99 -8.28 -27.97
N VAL A 489 -13.04 -8.58 -27.17
CA VAL A 489 -14.40 -8.10 -27.45
C VAL A 489 -14.46 -6.58 -27.28
N ILE A 490 -13.87 -6.02 -26.24
CA ILE A 490 -13.80 -4.57 -26.02
C ILE A 490 -13.09 -3.88 -27.19
N GLN A 491 -11.99 -4.47 -27.68
CA GLN A 491 -11.25 -3.94 -28.80
C GLN A 491 -12.05 -3.94 -30.11
N ALA A 492 -12.90 -4.95 -30.32
CA ALA A 492 -13.72 -5.10 -31.52
C ALA A 492 -15.00 -4.24 -31.49
N ALA A 493 -15.47 -3.83 -30.29
CA ALA A 493 -16.69 -3.05 -30.11
C ALA A 493 -16.58 -1.67 -30.80
N ARG A 494 -17.65 -1.23 -31.49
CA ARG A 494 -17.74 0.08 -32.16
C ARG A 494 -18.25 1.18 -31.24
N GLY A 495 -18.99 0.79 -30.20
CA GLY A 495 -19.57 1.68 -29.19
C GLY A 495 -20.00 0.89 -27.95
N PRO A 496 -20.45 1.59 -26.88
CA PRO A 496 -20.91 0.95 -25.65
C PRO A 496 -22.03 -0.07 -25.85
N ASP A 497 -22.93 0.16 -26.80
CA ASP A 497 -24.07 -0.72 -27.05
C ASP A 497 -23.67 -2.13 -27.53
N ASP A 498 -22.52 -2.27 -28.19
CA ASP A 498 -21.98 -3.57 -28.59
C ASP A 498 -21.55 -4.41 -27.36
N LEU A 499 -21.40 -3.77 -26.20
CA LEU A 499 -21.01 -4.41 -24.94
C LEU A 499 -22.20 -4.89 -24.09
N ARG A 500 -23.47 -4.61 -24.50
CA ARG A 500 -24.69 -5.06 -23.76
C ARG A 500 -24.73 -6.57 -23.57
N THR A 501 -24.31 -7.33 -24.58
CA THR A 501 -24.25 -8.79 -24.53
C THR A 501 -23.16 -9.30 -23.59
N ILE A 502 -22.15 -8.50 -23.31
CA ILE A 502 -21.09 -8.83 -22.36
C ILE A 502 -21.60 -8.64 -20.93
N GLY A 503 -22.35 -7.56 -20.65
CA GLY A 503 -22.93 -7.28 -19.34
C GLY A 503 -23.80 -8.42 -18.79
N THR A 504 -24.46 -9.16 -19.67
CA THR A 504 -25.28 -10.34 -19.30
C THR A 504 -24.49 -11.65 -19.13
N VAL A 505 -23.25 -11.71 -19.59
CA VAL A 505 -22.39 -12.90 -19.51
C VAL A 505 -21.42 -12.82 -18.31
N MET A 506 -21.26 -11.62 -17.74
CA MET A 506 -20.38 -11.34 -16.59
C MET A 506 -21.15 -11.29 -15.24
N THR A 507 -22.45 -11.58 -15.24
CA THR A 507 -23.27 -11.68 -14.01
C THR A 507 -23.31 -13.12 -13.50
#